data_17f5fb58bf6dc95f75c22b7de4ca70c9
#
_entry.id   17f5fb58bf6dc95f75c22b7de4ca70c9
#
_cell.length_a   1.000
_cell.length_b   1.000
_cell.length_c   1.000
_cell.angle_alpha   90.00
_cell.angle_beta   90.00
_cell.angle_gamma   90.00
#
_symmetry.space_group_name_H-M   'P 1'
#
loop_
_entity.id
_entity.type
_entity.pdbx_description
1 polymer ?
#
loop_
_entity_poly.entity_id
_entity_poly.type
_entity_poly.pdbx_seq_one_letter_code
_entity_poly.pdbx_strand_id
1 'polypeptide(L)'
;MDLKVQIFEANSHLVITAVGQYTLIDILALFDTVKEESEKRAESKVILDITEIVGAIPFMDMLGLGEHCSKCWKQPLRVAIVSRAGGLNDFFEIVARNRGVQLAVVPNHQAAIEWLRY
;
A
#
# COMPACT_ATOMS: atom_id res chain seq x y z
N MET A 1 14.53 -6.24 -6.13
CA MET A 1 13.28 -6.60 -5.42
C MET A 1 12.76 -7.91 -5.99
N ASP A 2 12.46 -8.86 -5.13
CA ASP A 2 12.03 -10.20 -5.57
C ASP A 2 10.51 -10.30 -5.78
N LEU A 3 9.79 -9.22 -5.59
CA LEU A 3 8.36 -9.18 -5.88
C LEU A 3 8.13 -8.95 -7.36
N LYS A 4 7.12 -9.61 -7.90
CA LYS A 4 6.64 -9.29 -9.25
C LYS A 4 5.59 -8.19 -9.12
N VAL A 5 5.87 -7.05 -9.72
CA VAL A 5 5.02 -5.87 -9.62
C VAL A 5 4.41 -5.57 -10.98
N GLN A 6 3.11 -5.36 -11.01
CA GLN A 6 2.38 -4.93 -12.20
C GLN A 6 1.63 -3.65 -11.89
N ILE A 7 1.57 -2.76 -12.87
CA ILE A 7 0.97 -1.44 -12.70
C ILE A 7 -0.05 -1.24 -13.83
N PHE A 8 -1.28 -0.90 -13.44
CA PHE A 8 -2.36 -0.62 -14.37
C PHE A 8 -2.92 0.76 -14.13
N GLU A 9 -3.26 1.46 -15.19
CA GLU A 9 -3.99 2.73 -15.08
C GLU A 9 -5.47 2.45 -15.29
N ALA A 10 -6.28 2.81 -14.31
CA ALA A 10 -7.73 2.81 -14.41
C ALA A 10 -8.21 4.25 -14.66
N ASN A 11 -9.52 4.47 -14.77
CA ASN A 11 -10.05 5.78 -15.14
C ASN A 11 -9.70 6.90 -14.17
N SER A 12 -9.59 6.60 -12.88
CA SER A 12 -9.41 7.64 -11.88
C SER A 12 -8.42 7.23 -10.78
N HIS A 13 -7.66 6.15 -11.00
CA HIS A 13 -6.69 5.67 -10.02
C HIS A 13 -5.69 4.71 -10.66
N LEU A 14 -4.60 4.45 -9.97
CA LEU A 14 -3.65 3.40 -10.34
C LEU A 14 -3.98 2.13 -9.58
N VAL A 15 -3.70 0.98 -10.19
CA VAL A 15 -3.73 -0.31 -9.51
C VAL A 15 -2.33 -0.91 -9.60
N ILE A 16 -1.72 -1.13 -8.44
CA ILE A 16 -0.41 -1.75 -8.34
C ILE A 16 -0.58 -3.08 -7.63
N THR A 17 -0.18 -4.17 -8.29
CA THR A 17 -0.23 -5.50 -7.70
C THR A 17 1.17 -6.02 -7.50
N ALA A 18 1.37 -6.77 -6.42
CA ALA A 18 2.67 -7.38 -6.12
C ALA A 18 2.46 -8.82 -5.66
N VAL A 19 3.32 -9.71 -6.17
CA VAL A 19 3.24 -11.15 -5.90
C VAL A 19 4.61 -11.64 -5.46
N GLY A 20 4.68 -12.42 -4.40
CA GLY A 20 5.93 -13.03 -3.94
C GLY A 20 5.95 -13.29 -2.46
N GLN A 21 7.15 -13.47 -1.93
CA GLN A 21 7.39 -13.70 -0.50
C GLN A 21 7.57 -12.38 0.23
N TYR A 22 7.02 -12.30 1.43
CA TYR A 22 7.24 -11.13 2.28
C TYR A 22 8.70 -11.05 2.72
N THR A 23 9.32 -9.91 2.50
CA THR A 23 10.50 -9.45 3.24
C THR A 23 10.32 -7.96 3.52
N LEU A 24 10.85 -7.49 4.63
CA LEU A 24 10.73 -6.07 4.99
C LEU A 24 11.33 -5.17 3.91
N ILE A 25 12.53 -5.53 3.43
CA ILE A 25 13.23 -4.74 2.41
C ILE A 25 12.39 -4.61 1.14
N ASP A 26 11.79 -5.70 0.70
CA ASP A 26 10.98 -5.68 -0.53
C ASP A 26 9.70 -4.84 -0.38
N ILE A 27 9.06 -4.90 0.79
CA ILE A 27 7.85 -4.10 1.01
C ILE A 27 8.20 -2.62 1.12
N LEU A 28 9.32 -2.28 1.77
CA LEU A 28 9.78 -0.89 1.79
C LEU A 28 10.03 -0.38 0.37
N ALA A 29 10.68 -1.19 -0.48
CA ALA A 29 10.91 -0.84 -1.88
C ALA A 29 9.59 -0.72 -2.66
N LEU A 30 8.62 -1.59 -2.38
CA LEU A 30 7.30 -1.52 -3.00
C LEU A 30 6.58 -0.22 -2.64
N PHE A 31 6.66 0.20 -1.39
CA PHE A 31 6.05 1.45 -0.95
C PHE A 31 6.69 2.66 -1.65
N ASP A 32 8.01 2.62 -1.85
CA ASP A 32 8.69 3.66 -2.62
C ASP A 32 8.24 3.65 -4.08
N THR A 33 8.01 2.48 -4.65
CA THR A 33 7.49 2.34 -6.01
C THR A 33 6.10 2.97 -6.14
N VAL A 34 5.24 2.78 -5.14
CA VAL A 34 3.91 3.43 -5.14
C VAL A 34 4.04 4.94 -5.24
N LYS A 35 4.91 5.52 -4.43
CA LYS A 35 5.17 6.97 -4.47
C LYS A 35 5.69 7.40 -5.83
N GLU A 36 6.71 6.72 -6.34
CA GLU A 36 7.34 7.07 -7.61
C GLU A 36 6.37 7.01 -8.78
N GLU A 37 5.57 5.95 -8.85
CA GLU A 37 4.60 5.79 -9.93
C GLU A 37 3.45 6.79 -9.84
N SER A 38 3.01 7.10 -8.64
CA SER A 38 2.01 8.14 -8.42
C SER A 38 2.50 9.49 -8.95
N GLU A 39 3.72 9.86 -8.64
CA GLU A 39 4.32 11.13 -9.09
C GLU A 39 4.55 11.12 -10.60
N LYS A 40 5.12 10.04 -11.13
CA LYS A 40 5.42 9.89 -12.54
C LYS A 40 4.17 10.00 -13.42
N ARG A 41 3.06 9.45 -12.96
CA ARG A 41 1.80 9.41 -13.70
C ARG A 41 0.82 10.52 -13.29
N ALA A 42 1.22 11.36 -12.35
CA ALA A 42 0.38 12.44 -11.81
C ALA A 42 -0.99 11.91 -11.33
N GLU A 43 -0.98 10.76 -10.64
CA GLU A 43 -2.20 10.14 -10.11
C GLU A 43 -2.06 9.96 -8.60
N SER A 44 -2.93 10.61 -7.84
CA SER A 44 -2.85 10.59 -6.38
C SER A 44 -3.67 9.49 -5.70
N LYS A 45 -4.48 8.77 -6.46
CA LYS A 45 -5.30 7.67 -5.93
C LYS A 45 -4.71 6.34 -6.40
N VAL A 46 -4.35 5.48 -5.45
CA VAL A 46 -3.69 4.21 -5.74
C VAL A 46 -4.37 3.08 -4.97
N ILE A 47 -4.64 1.98 -5.66
CA ILE A 47 -4.97 0.71 -5.03
C ILE A 47 -3.70 -0.14 -5.06
N LEU A 48 -3.22 -0.55 -3.89
CA LEU A 48 -2.08 -1.44 -3.77
C LEU A 48 -2.58 -2.80 -3.32
N ASP A 49 -2.53 -3.79 -4.22
CA ASP A 49 -2.98 -5.14 -3.93
C ASP A 49 -1.81 -6.01 -3.53
N ILE A 50 -1.79 -6.43 -2.27
CA ILE A 50 -0.76 -7.31 -1.71
C ILE A 50 -1.34 -8.64 -1.25
N THR A 51 -2.51 -9.02 -1.77
CA THR A 51 -3.17 -10.28 -1.37
C THR A 51 -2.36 -11.52 -1.73
N GLU A 52 -1.47 -11.42 -2.72
CA GLU A 52 -0.62 -12.54 -3.15
C GLU A 52 0.82 -12.43 -2.65
N ILE A 53 1.07 -11.60 -1.68
CA ILE A 53 2.33 -11.62 -0.92
C ILE A 53 2.14 -12.60 0.24
N VAL A 54 2.94 -13.66 0.25
CA VAL A 54 2.83 -14.73 1.23
C VAL A 54 3.85 -14.55 2.35
N GLY A 55 3.51 -15.06 3.52
CA GLY A 55 4.34 -14.96 4.72
C GLY A 55 3.74 -14.02 5.75
N ALA A 56 4.08 -14.27 7.02
CA ALA A 56 3.62 -13.43 8.11
C ALA A 56 4.44 -12.15 8.19
N ILE A 57 3.79 -11.04 8.53
CA ILE A 57 4.44 -9.77 8.74
C ILE A 57 4.62 -9.59 10.25
N PRO A 58 5.87 -9.58 10.76
CA PRO A 58 6.10 -9.37 12.19
C PRO A 58 5.55 -8.04 12.68
N PHE A 59 5.06 -8.04 13.91
CA PHE A 59 4.48 -6.86 14.54
C PHE A 59 5.41 -5.63 14.45
N MET A 60 6.71 -5.83 14.76
CA MET A 60 7.67 -4.72 14.73
C MET A 60 7.89 -4.18 13.32
N ASP A 61 7.76 -5.02 12.31
CA ASP A 61 7.86 -4.56 10.92
C ASP A 61 6.70 -3.64 10.57
N MET A 62 5.50 -3.90 11.10
CA MET A 62 4.33 -3.04 10.85
C MET A 62 4.55 -1.62 11.36
N LEU A 63 5.24 -1.46 12.49
CA LEU A 63 5.62 -0.14 13.00
C LEU A 63 6.56 0.56 12.02
N GLY A 64 7.61 -0.14 11.59
CA GLY A 64 8.57 0.41 10.63
C GLY A 64 7.95 0.76 9.29
N LEU A 65 7.04 -0.09 8.80
CA LEU A 65 6.30 0.18 7.55
C LEU A 65 5.41 1.41 7.68
N GLY A 66 4.70 1.54 8.79
CA GLY A 66 3.86 2.71 9.04
C GLY A 66 4.66 4.01 9.11
N GLU A 67 5.82 3.96 9.76
CA GLU A 67 6.72 5.10 9.80
C GLU A 67 7.28 5.46 8.42
N HIS A 68 7.63 4.45 7.63
CA HIS A 68 8.12 4.66 6.27
C HIS A 68 7.06 5.35 5.40
N CYS A 69 5.81 4.90 5.49
CA CYS A 69 4.70 5.54 4.78
C CYS A 69 4.61 7.04 5.10
N SER A 70 4.84 7.41 6.35
CA SER A 70 4.76 8.83 6.74
C SER A 70 5.81 9.70 6.06
N LYS A 71 6.89 9.10 5.59
CA LYS A 71 7.96 9.79 4.89
C LYS A 71 7.73 9.84 3.39
N CYS A 72 7.14 8.78 2.81
CA CYS A 72 7.02 8.67 1.35
C CYS A 72 5.61 8.89 0.81
N TRP A 73 4.55 8.63 1.59
CA TRP A 73 3.16 8.78 1.13
C TRP A 73 2.55 10.06 1.68
N LYS A 74 3.07 11.18 1.27
CA LYS A 74 2.56 12.49 1.70
C LYS A 74 1.40 12.94 0.83
N GLN A 75 0.53 13.77 1.40
CA GLN A 75 -0.59 14.33 0.64
C GLN A 75 -0.08 14.98 -0.65
N PRO A 76 -0.83 14.86 -1.74
CA PRO A 76 -2.21 14.39 -1.85
C PRO A 76 -2.38 12.88 -2.06
N LEU A 77 -1.32 12.08 -1.93
CA LEU A 77 -1.38 10.64 -2.18
C LEU A 77 -2.35 9.94 -1.22
N ARG A 78 -3.24 9.14 -1.78
CA ARG A 78 -4.18 8.29 -1.05
C ARG A 78 -4.04 6.87 -1.54
N VAL A 79 -3.80 5.95 -0.62
CA VAL A 79 -3.54 4.55 -0.96
C VAL A 79 -4.54 3.65 -0.23
N ALA A 80 -5.28 2.85 -1.00
CA ALA A 80 -6.08 1.77 -0.46
C ALA A 80 -5.30 0.48 -0.63
N ILE A 81 -4.92 -0.16 0.48
CA ILE A 81 -4.16 -1.40 0.46
C ILE A 81 -5.14 -2.56 0.58
N VAL A 82 -5.18 -3.41 -0.44
CA VAL A 82 -5.96 -4.65 -0.39
C VAL A 82 -5.07 -5.72 0.21
N SER A 83 -5.43 -6.19 1.40
CA SER A 83 -4.63 -7.14 2.17
C SER A 83 -5.50 -8.31 2.61
N ARG A 84 -4.87 -9.49 2.65
CA ARG A 84 -5.53 -10.70 3.15
C ARG A 84 -5.39 -10.83 4.65
N ALA A 85 -6.15 -11.76 5.24
CA ALA A 85 -5.97 -12.13 6.64
C ALA A 85 -4.52 -12.57 6.87
N GLY A 86 -3.89 -12.07 7.94
CA GLY A 86 -2.48 -12.33 8.25
C GLY A 86 -1.49 -11.39 7.57
N GLY A 87 -1.96 -10.54 6.65
CA GLY A 87 -1.14 -9.49 6.05
C GLY A 87 -1.10 -8.23 6.90
N LEU A 88 -1.02 -7.07 6.24
CA LEU A 88 -1.12 -5.79 6.95
C LEU A 88 -2.49 -5.69 7.63
N ASN A 89 -2.52 -5.07 8.80
CA ASN A 89 -3.70 -5.06 9.65
C ASN A 89 -3.97 -3.66 10.23
N ASP A 90 -4.93 -3.61 11.16
CA ASP A 90 -5.34 -2.37 11.80
C ASP A 90 -4.21 -1.65 12.54
N PHE A 91 -3.26 -2.38 13.11
CA PHE A 91 -2.14 -1.77 13.81
C PHE A 91 -1.29 -0.93 12.85
N PHE A 92 -0.94 -1.50 11.70
CA PHE A 92 -0.22 -0.77 10.65
C PHE A 92 -1.01 0.47 10.21
N GLU A 93 -2.30 0.30 9.95
CA GLU A 93 -3.16 1.41 9.51
C GLU A 93 -3.17 2.54 10.53
N ILE A 94 -3.33 2.21 11.82
CA ILE A 94 -3.35 3.20 12.89
C ILE A 94 -2.02 3.95 12.97
N VAL A 95 -0.90 3.23 12.91
CA VAL A 95 0.43 3.84 12.96
C VAL A 95 0.59 4.86 11.83
N ALA A 96 0.27 4.46 10.61
CA ALA A 96 0.41 5.34 9.44
C ALA A 96 -0.54 6.54 9.50
N ARG A 97 -1.80 6.30 9.83
CA ARG A 97 -2.81 7.36 9.87
C ARG A 97 -2.55 8.38 10.97
N ASN A 98 -2.03 7.94 12.11
CA ASN A 98 -1.66 8.85 13.20
C ASN A 98 -0.50 9.78 12.80
N ARG A 99 0.23 9.42 11.75
CA ARG A 99 1.31 10.25 11.21
C ARG A 99 0.90 11.06 9.97
N GLY A 100 -0.41 11.14 9.71
CA GLY A 100 -0.94 11.97 8.63
C GLY A 100 -1.04 11.31 7.26
N VAL A 101 -0.80 10.00 7.17
CA VAL A 101 -0.91 9.28 5.91
C VAL A 101 -2.39 9.01 5.59
N GLN A 102 -2.78 9.23 4.34
CA GLN A 102 -4.12 8.90 3.87
C GLN A 102 -4.10 7.50 3.28
N LEU A 103 -4.34 6.50 4.11
CA LEU A 103 -4.45 5.12 3.65
C LEU A 103 -5.57 4.38 4.38
N ALA A 104 -6.02 3.30 3.76
CA ALA A 104 -6.92 2.34 4.37
C ALA A 104 -6.44 0.94 4.00
N VAL A 105 -6.56 0.01 4.95
CA VAL A 105 -6.34 -1.42 4.69
C VAL A 105 -7.71 -2.05 4.54
N VAL A 106 -7.99 -2.63 3.38
CA VAL A 106 -9.31 -3.12 3.02
C VAL A 106 -9.22 -4.57 2.54
N PRO A 107 -10.33 -5.34 2.63
CA PRO A 107 -10.29 -6.77 2.29
C PRO A 107 -10.40 -7.09 0.81
N ASN A 108 -10.86 -6.15 -0.03
CA ASN A 108 -11.07 -6.42 -1.46
C ASN A 108 -11.06 -5.13 -2.28
N HIS A 109 -11.04 -5.28 -3.59
CA HIS A 109 -10.99 -4.16 -4.51
C HIS A 109 -12.24 -3.27 -4.46
N GLN A 110 -13.41 -3.87 -4.23
CA GLN A 110 -14.65 -3.09 -4.13
C GLN A 110 -14.55 -2.08 -2.97
N ALA A 111 -14.10 -2.53 -1.81
CA ALA A 111 -13.91 -1.65 -0.65
C ALA A 111 -12.85 -0.57 -0.94
N ALA A 112 -11.79 -0.92 -1.67
CA ALA A 112 -10.75 0.03 -2.06
C ALA A 112 -11.32 1.13 -2.95
N ILE A 113 -12.09 0.78 -3.97
CA ILE A 113 -12.73 1.72 -4.89
C ILE A 113 -13.67 2.65 -4.11
N GLU A 114 -14.48 2.10 -3.23
CA GLU A 114 -15.41 2.90 -2.42
C GLU A 114 -14.68 3.90 -1.54
N TRP A 115 -13.59 3.47 -0.90
CA TRP A 115 -12.82 4.36 -0.03
C TRP A 115 -12.16 5.50 -0.83
N LEU A 116 -11.68 5.22 -2.04
CA LEU A 116 -11.02 6.22 -2.89
C LEU A 116 -11.97 7.27 -3.46
N ARG A 117 -13.29 7.02 -3.43
CA ARG A 117 -14.28 7.99 -3.91
C ARG A 117 -14.34 9.25 -3.04
N TYR A 118 -13.94 9.12 -1.81
CA TYR A 118 -13.99 10.21 -0.84
C TYR A 118 -12.57 10.74 -0.53
#